data_952d2ce7e7feafb7eba6f40921e1f301
#
_entry.id   952d2ce7e7feafb7eba6f40921e1f301
#
_cell.length_a   1.000
_cell.length_b   1.000
_cell.length_c   1.000
_cell.angle_alpha   90.00
_cell.angle_beta   90.00
_cell.angle_gamma   90.00
#
_symmetry.space_group_name_H-M   'P 1'
#
loop_
_entity.id
_entity.type
_entity.pdbx_description
1 polymer ?
#
loop_
_entity_poly.entity_id
_entity_poly.type
_entity_poly.pdbx_seq_one_letter_code
_entity_poly.pdbx_strand_id
1 'polypeptide(L)'
;GLSAALRMSYLVAFVAGVGFFVFSISLLGLMPLQTLTRETSALAPAASPGLAAAEERGRAIYAREGCSYCHTQQVRYTDADIRRFGAPSLAWEGRLDYPHMLGTRRIGPDLARTTNTRTDEWHLVHLFSPRSVIPQSIMPSYPEMFNGSPDSPRLDALDLVAYLDSLGRERELAWPEGDDLGLSLTEDERALESLNSDVINAHPAKTRPRGSAPALNETGGEPSGQQLWQDNCSGCHGIEGRGDGPAASWFEPPPVDLTEHRYRRDLLADIFWNGVYGTSMPAWRDLAPAQLSALAQV
;
A
#
# COMPACT_ATOMS: atom_id res chain seq x y z
N GLY A 1 60.09 25.02 -24.92
CA GLY A 1 59.30 24.68 -23.71
C GLY A 1 58.16 25.69 -23.51
N LEU A 2 57.06 25.26 -22.92
CA LEU A 2 55.92 26.13 -22.51
C LEU A 2 56.41 27.25 -21.62
N SER A 3 55.92 28.50 -21.83
CA SER A 3 56.23 29.63 -20.99
C SER A 3 55.75 29.40 -19.55
N ALA A 4 56.43 30.04 -18.55
CA ALA A 4 56.03 29.87 -17.13
C ALA A 4 54.57 30.29 -16.87
N ALA A 5 54.08 31.33 -17.56
CA ALA A 5 52.70 31.77 -17.47
C ALA A 5 51.71 30.69 -17.97
N LEU A 6 52.02 30.02 -19.07
CA LEU A 6 51.16 28.97 -19.62
C LEU A 6 51.13 27.73 -18.69
N ARG A 7 52.27 27.35 -18.11
CA ARG A 7 52.30 26.25 -17.09
C ARG A 7 51.47 26.59 -15.86
N MET A 8 51.50 27.83 -15.40
CA MET A 8 50.72 28.31 -14.25
C MET A 8 49.21 28.27 -14.60
N SER A 9 48.83 28.69 -15.81
CA SER A 9 47.44 28.64 -16.26
C SER A 9 46.88 27.21 -16.28
N TYR A 10 47.69 26.27 -16.79
CA TYR A 10 47.29 24.83 -16.78
C TYR A 10 47.20 24.29 -15.36
N LEU A 11 48.13 24.66 -14.48
CA LEU A 11 48.08 24.22 -13.10
C LEU A 11 46.86 24.77 -12.38
N VAL A 12 46.52 26.03 -12.55
CA VAL A 12 45.34 26.66 -11.96
C VAL A 12 44.09 26.01 -12.50
N ALA A 13 43.94 25.79 -13.81
CA ALA A 13 42.79 25.13 -14.42
C ALA A 13 42.65 23.68 -13.91
N PHE A 14 43.75 22.96 -13.79
CA PHE A 14 43.75 21.59 -13.26
C PHE A 14 43.32 21.57 -11.80
N VAL A 15 43.90 22.39 -10.93
CA VAL A 15 43.55 22.44 -9.52
C VAL A 15 42.10 22.88 -9.31
N ALA A 16 41.63 23.88 -10.08
CA ALA A 16 40.25 24.33 -10.02
C ALA A 16 39.28 23.20 -10.47
N GLY A 17 39.58 22.52 -11.59
CA GLY A 17 38.77 21.43 -12.11
C GLY A 17 38.71 20.24 -11.16
N VAL A 18 39.84 19.78 -10.67
CA VAL A 18 39.91 18.68 -9.70
C VAL A 18 39.25 19.09 -8.38
N GLY A 19 39.53 20.30 -7.90
CA GLY A 19 38.91 20.83 -6.67
C GLY A 19 37.40 20.89 -6.77
N PHE A 20 36.88 21.41 -7.89
CA PHE A 20 35.42 21.44 -8.16
C PHE A 20 34.84 20.02 -8.22
N PHE A 21 35.50 19.10 -8.89
CA PHE A 21 35.05 17.71 -8.99
C PHE A 21 35.01 17.02 -7.62
N VAL A 22 36.08 17.12 -6.84
CA VAL A 22 36.16 16.56 -5.47
C VAL A 22 35.10 17.19 -4.57
N PHE A 23 34.92 18.50 -4.63
CA PHE A 23 33.93 19.23 -3.86
C PHE A 23 32.50 18.77 -4.24
N SER A 24 32.21 18.68 -5.54
CA SER A 24 30.91 18.24 -6.03
C SER A 24 30.58 16.81 -5.61
N ILE A 25 31.53 15.88 -5.75
CA ILE A 25 31.31 14.49 -5.30
C ILE A 25 31.10 14.46 -3.77
N SER A 26 31.90 15.21 -3.03
CA SER A 26 31.81 15.21 -1.57
C SER A 26 30.50 15.80 -1.08
N LEU A 27 30.08 16.94 -1.65
CA LEU A 27 28.86 17.66 -1.21
C LEU A 27 27.56 17.05 -1.74
N LEU A 28 27.56 16.63 -3.00
CA LEU A 28 26.34 16.15 -3.66
C LEU A 28 26.19 14.62 -3.67
N GLY A 29 27.30 13.90 -3.42
CA GLY A 29 27.30 12.44 -3.38
C GLY A 29 27.57 11.88 -2.00
N LEU A 30 28.78 12.05 -1.48
CA LEU A 30 29.22 11.36 -0.25
C LEU A 30 28.49 11.85 1.01
N MET A 31 28.25 13.16 1.14
CA MET A 31 27.58 13.70 2.32
C MET A 31 26.10 13.26 2.39
N PRO A 32 25.28 13.41 1.34
CA PRO A 32 23.93 12.87 1.34
C PRO A 32 23.88 11.36 1.57
N LEU A 33 24.77 10.60 0.92
CA LEU A 33 24.86 9.16 1.10
C LEU A 33 25.13 8.78 2.57
N GLN A 34 26.09 9.43 3.22
CA GLN A 34 26.38 9.18 4.64
C GLN A 34 25.22 9.55 5.55
N THR A 35 24.55 10.67 5.29
CA THR A 35 23.37 11.09 6.06
C THR A 35 22.23 10.09 5.91
N LEU A 36 21.87 9.74 4.69
CA LEU A 36 20.84 8.75 4.41
C LEU A 36 21.17 7.37 5.01
N THR A 37 22.43 6.93 4.90
CA THR A 37 22.85 5.66 5.49
C THR A 37 22.71 5.67 7.00
N ARG A 38 23.07 6.76 7.67
CA ARG A 38 22.91 6.89 9.13
C ARG A 38 21.44 6.90 9.54
N GLU A 39 20.61 7.69 8.88
CA GLU A 39 19.17 7.77 9.15
C GLU A 39 18.48 6.43 8.89
N THR A 40 18.76 5.81 7.75
CA THR A 40 18.18 4.51 7.41
C THR A 40 18.62 3.40 8.38
N SER A 41 19.89 3.42 8.82
CA SER A 41 20.38 2.41 9.77
C SER A 41 19.87 2.62 11.19
N ALA A 42 19.61 3.87 11.60
CA ALA A 42 19.12 4.19 12.94
C ALA A 42 17.64 3.82 13.15
N LEU A 43 16.84 3.91 12.09
CA LEU A 43 15.38 3.70 12.14
C LEU A 43 14.98 2.31 11.63
N ALA A 44 15.83 1.68 10.84
CA ALA A 44 15.53 0.38 10.27
C ALA A 44 15.54 -0.73 11.33
N PRO A 45 14.59 -1.68 11.30
CA PRO A 45 14.60 -2.83 12.19
C PRO A 45 15.92 -3.60 12.07
N ALA A 46 16.53 -3.90 13.22
CA ALA A 46 17.83 -4.59 13.26
C ALA A 46 17.79 -6.01 12.65
N ALA A 47 16.62 -6.61 12.60
CA ALA A 47 16.38 -7.99 12.17
C ALA A 47 15.53 -8.09 10.90
N SER A 48 15.53 -7.06 10.04
CA SER A 48 14.77 -7.16 8.80
C SER A 48 15.39 -8.20 7.86
N PRO A 49 14.64 -9.25 7.49
CA PRO A 49 15.06 -10.15 6.44
C PRO A 49 15.10 -9.39 5.10
N GLY A 50 16.09 -9.67 4.27
CA GLY A 50 16.07 -9.23 2.87
C GLY A 50 14.86 -9.81 2.11
N LEU A 51 14.73 -9.44 0.85
CA LEU A 51 13.73 -10.09 0.00
C LEU A 51 14.03 -11.59 -0.11
N ALA A 52 13.01 -12.41 0.06
CA ALA A 52 13.11 -13.84 -0.22
C ALA A 52 13.21 -14.08 -1.73
N ALA A 53 13.69 -15.25 -2.13
CA ALA A 53 13.89 -15.56 -3.55
C ALA A 53 12.60 -15.44 -4.40
N ALA A 54 11.43 -15.76 -3.83
CA ALA A 54 10.13 -15.55 -4.49
C ALA A 54 9.82 -14.06 -4.65
N GLU A 55 10.06 -13.27 -3.60
CA GLU A 55 9.85 -11.81 -3.61
C GLU A 55 10.78 -11.11 -4.62
N GLU A 56 12.05 -11.55 -4.73
CA GLU A 56 12.98 -11.02 -5.75
C GLU A 56 12.50 -11.33 -7.17
N ARG A 57 12.00 -12.55 -7.42
CA ARG A 57 11.40 -12.89 -8.72
C ARG A 57 10.14 -12.07 -8.97
N GLY A 58 9.28 -11.93 -7.98
CA GLY A 58 8.08 -11.10 -8.04
C GLY A 58 8.39 -9.64 -8.34
N ARG A 59 9.45 -9.12 -7.73
CA ARG A 59 9.98 -7.78 -8.01
C ARG A 59 10.40 -7.63 -9.48
N ALA A 60 11.09 -8.63 -10.02
CA ALA A 60 11.47 -8.63 -11.43
C ALA A 60 10.25 -8.66 -12.35
N ILE A 61 9.20 -9.41 -12.00
CA ILE A 61 7.92 -9.44 -12.70
C ILE A 61 7.23 -8.09 -12.63
N TYR A 62 7.14 -7.46 -11.45
CA TYR A 62 6.60 -6.13 -11.25
C TYR A 62 7.26 -5.08 -12.15
N ALA A 63 8.58 -5.13 -12.28
CA ALA A 63 9.34 -4.26 -13.17
C ALA A 63 9.06 -4.57 -14.65
N ARG A 64 9.03 -5.85 -15.03
CA ARG A 64 8.80 -6.32 -16.41
C ARG A 64 7.42 -5.94 -16.91
N GLU A 65 6.39 -6.11 -16.08
CA GLU A 65 5.01 -5.79 -16.45
C GLU A 65 4.70 -4.27 -16.35
N GLY A 66 5.65 -3.48 -15.84
CA GLY A 66 5.53 -2.02 -15.82
C GLY A 66 4.52 -1.49 -14.80
N CYS A 67 4.29 -2.21 -13.70
CA CYS A 67 3.32 -1.84 -12.67
C CYS A 67 3.60 -0.44 -12.09
N SER A 68 4.88 -0.05 -11.99
CA SER A 68 5.32 1.28 -11.52
C SER A 68 4.91 2.44 -12.45
N TYR A 69 4.44 2.18 -13.67
CA TYR A 69 3.90 3.24 -14.54
C TYR A 69 2.52 3.73 -14.10
N CYS A 70 1.75 2.89 -13.42
CA CYS A 70 0.41 3.20 -12.94
C CYS A 70 0.33 3.28 -11.41
N HIS A 71 1.22 2.60 -10.69
CA HIS A 71 1.29 2.57 -9.23
C HIS A 71 2.55 3.26 -8.71
N THR A 72 2.44 3.90 -7.56
CA THR A 72 3.58 4.39 -6.81
C THR A 72 3.89 3.47 -5.64
N GLN A 73 5.12 3.52 -5.16
CA GLN A 73 5.57 2.86 -3.92
C GLN A 73 6.18 3.91 -2.98
N GLN A 74 5.46 5.02 -2.81
CA GLN A 74 5.87 6.11 -1.94
C GLN A 74 4.67 6.93 -1.51
N VAL A 75 4.34 6.93 -0.23
CA VAL A 75 3.37 7.87 0.34
C VAL A 75 4.02 9.24 0.45
N ARG A 76 3.42 10.25 -0.21
CA ARG A 76 3.98 11.62 -0.29
C ARG A 76 3.55 12.47 0.90
N TYR A 77 4.26 13.57 1.12
CA TYR A 77 3.96 14.59 2.13
C TYR A 77 2.80 15.51 1.69
N THR A 78 1.68 14.93 1.28
CA THR A 78 0.46 15.69 0.94
C THR A 78 -0.69 15.20 1.80
N ASP A 79 -1.59 16.11 2.18
CA ASP A 79 -2.75 15.75 3.01
C ASP A 79 -3.61 14.66 2.38
N ALA A 80 -3.75 14.67 1.06
CA ALA A 80 -4.52 13.64 0.35
C ALA A 80 -3.89 12.26 0.48
N ASP A 81 -2.55 12.16 0.37
CA ASP A 81 -1.82 10.91 0.52
C ASP A 81 -1.87 10.41 1.96
N ILE A 82 -1.62 11.33 2.91
CA ILE A 82 -1.59 11.00 4.34
C ILE A 82 -2.95 10.46 4.80
N ARG A 83 -4.04 11.12 4.40
CA ARG A 83 -5.40 10.62 4.71
C ARG A 83 -5.68 9.24 4.11
N ARG A 84 -5.18 8.96 2.92
CA ARG A 84 -5.50 7.73 2.19
C ARG A 84 -4.57 6.56 2.53
N PHE A 85 -3.28 6.82 2.68
CA PHE A 85 -2.24 5.80 2.77
C PHE A 85 -1.45 5.84 4.08
N GLY A 86 -1.78 6.76 4.99
CA GLY A 86 -1.08 6.97 6.25
C GLY A 86 0.14 7.88 6.12
N ALA A 87 1.00 7.88 7.11
CA ALA A 87 2.15 8.77 7.18
C ALA A 87 3.08 8.67 5.97
N PRO A 88 3.79 9.76 5.62
CA PRO A 88 4.71 9.78 4.49
C PRO A 88 5.77 8.69 4.57
N SER A 89 6.17 8.15 3.42
CA SER A 89 7.23 7.15 3.37
C SER A 89 8.58 7.73 3.78
N LEU A 90 9.31 6.97 4.57
CA LEU A 90 10.67 7.29 4.99
C LEU A 90 11.69 6.52 4.15
N ALA A 91 12.89 7.08 4.01
CA ALA A 91 13.91 6.53 3.12
C ALA A 91 14.31 5.08 3.43
N TRP A 92 14.20 4.66 4.69
CA TRP A 92 14.55 3.30 5.11
C TRP A 92 13.49 2.24 4.77
N GLU A 93 12.23 2.62 4.52
CA GLU A 93 11.16 1.68 4.18
C GLU A 93 11.44 0.90 2.88
N GLY A 94 12.08 1.56 1.90
CA GLY A 94 12.45 0.95 0.62
C GLY A 94 13.89 0.49 0.51
N ARG A 95 14.65 0.42 1.61
CA ARG A 95 16.10 0.16 1.56
C ARG A 95 16.49 -1.18 0.93
N LEU A 96 15.60 -2.16 0.99
CA LEU A 96 15.81 -3.50 0.42
C LEU A 96 15.31 -3.63 -1.02
N ASP A 97 14.61 -2.63 -1.52
CA ASP A 97 14.00 -2.61 -2.85
C ASP A 97 14.79 -1.70 -3.82
N TYR A 98 16.01 -2.07 -4.12
CA TYR A 98 16.90 -1.32 -5.01
C TYR A 98 17.11 -2.05 -6.35
N PRO A 99 17.10 -1.30 -7.50
CA PRO A 99 16.76 0.11 -7.69
C PRO A 99 15.27 0.38 -7.40
N HIS A 100 14.96 1.51 -6.74
CA HIS A 100 13.62 1.82 -6.31
C HIS A 100 12.64 1.98 -7.46
N MET A 101 11.45 1.40 -7.30
CA MET A 101 10.33 1.53 -8.24
C MET A 101 9.25 2.47 -7.70
N LEU A 102 9.67 3.67 -7.27
CA LEU A 102 8.79 4.64 -6.60
C LEU A 102 7.57 5.02 -7.44
N GLY A 103 7.71 5.00 -8.76
CA GLY A 103 6.67 5.47 -9.68
C GLY A 103 6.44 6.99 -9.60
N THR A 104 5.77 7.55 -10.59
CA THR A 104 5.47 8.99 -10.63
C THR A 104 3.98 9.27 -10.76
N ARG A 105 3.22 8.32 -11.24
CA ARG A 105 1.78 8.44 -11.48
C ARG A 105 1.01 7.50 -10.57
N ARG A 106 -0.17 7.94 -10.14
CA ARG A 106 -1.15 7.15 -9.41
C ARG A 106 -2.43 7.01 -10.23
N ILE A 107 -2.35 6.27 -11.31
CA ILE A 107 -3.52 5.79 -12.04
C ILE A 107 -4.22 4.74 -11.19
N GLY A 108 -3.45 3.83 -10.61
CA GLY A 108 -3.86 2.96 -9.51
C GLY A 108 -3.41 3.52 -8.14
N PRO A 109 -3.78 2.85 -7.03
CA PRO A 109 -3.37 3.24 -5.67
C PRO A 109 -1.86 3.11 -5.46
N ASP A 110 -1.37 3.76 -4.39
CA ASP A 110 -0.02 3.54 -3.87
C ASP A 110 0.12 2.13 -3.30
N LEU A 111 1.22 1.46 -3.58
CA LEU A 111 1.50 0.08 -3.16
C LEU A 111 2.61 -0.03 -2.12
N ALA A 112 3.14 1.10 -1.60
CA ALA A 112 4.23 1.08 -0.64
C ALA A 112 3.95 0.25 0.63
N ARG A 113 2.67 -0.02 0.93
CA ARG A 113 2.22 -0.69 2.15
C ARG A 113 1.09 -1.67 1.86
N THR A 114 1.30 -2.55 0.88
CA THR A 114 0.32 -3.58 0.53
C THR A 114 0.35 -4.78 1.48
N THR A 115 1.45 -4.99 2.20
CA THR A 115 1.54 -6.07 3.20
C THR A 115 0.32 -6.08 4.11
N ASN A 116 -0.27 -7.25 4.32
CA ASN A 116 -1.46 -7.46 5.16
C ASN A 116 -2.69 -6.59 4.84
N THR A 117 -2.73 -5.89 3.69
CA THR A 117 -3.90 -5.06 3.33
C THR A 117 -4.97 -5.83 2.58
N ARG A 118 -4.55 -6.85 1.87
CA ARG A 118 -5.39 -7.75 1.06
C ARG A 118 -4.89 -9.17 1.26
N THR A 119 -5.73 -10.16 1.02
CA THR A 119 -5.32 -11.57 0.99
C THR A 119 -4.64 -11.89 -0.34
N ASP A 120 -3.84 -12.97 -0.35
CA ASP A 120 -3.23 -13.49 -1.57
C ASP A 120 -4.30 -13.81 -2.64
N GLU A 121 -5.42 -14.39 -2.22
CA GLU A 121 -6.57 -14.67 -3.09
C GLU A 121 -7.11 -13.41 -3.75
N TRP A 122 -7.26 -12.33 -2.96
CA TRP A 122 -7.70 -11.05 -3.51
C TRP A 122 -6.73 -10.55 -4.58
N HIS A 123 -5.44 -10.63 -4.32
CA HIS A 123 -4.41 -10.23 -5.29
C HIS A 123 -4.47 -11.09 -6.55
N LEU A 124 -4.61 -12.42 -6.42
CA LEU A 124 -4.70 -13.33 -7.55
C LEU A 124 -5.94 -13.05 -8.42
N VAL A 125 -7.12 -12.90 -7.80
CA VAL A 125 -8.35 -12.55 -8.52
C VAL A 125 -8.22 -11.18 -9.19
N HIS A 126 -7.64 -10.20 -8.49
CA HIS A 126 -7.44 -8.86 -9.02
C HIS A 126 -6.44 -8.82 -10.20
N LEU A 127 -5.37 -9.62 -10.17
CA LEU A 127 -4.45 -9.77 -11.30
C LEU A 127 -5.10 -10.47 -12.49
N PHE A 128 -5.87 -11.53 -12.22
CA PHE A 128 -6.56 -12.29 -13.27
C PHE A 128 -7.66 -11.46 -13.96
N SER A 129 -8.51 -10.83 -13.18
CA SER A 129 -9.65 -10.04 -13.66
C SER A 129 -9.94 -8.85 -12.75
N PRO A 130 -9.22 -7.71 -12.91
CA PRO A 130 -9.39 -6.54 -12.05
C PRO A 130 -10.84 -6.05 -11.95
N ARG A 131 -11.58 -6.11 -13.06
CA ARG A 131 -12.98 -5.64 -13.13
C ARG A 131 -13.97 -6.56 -12.41
N SER A 132 -13.61 -7.81 -12.17
CA SER A 132 -14.45 -8.70 -11.35
C SER A 132 -14.46 -8.27 -9.89
N VAL A 133 -13.38 -7.67 -9.40
CA VAL A 133 -13.27 -7.16 -8.03
C VAL A 133 -13.66 -5.69 -7.94
N ILE A 134 -13.16 -4.87 -8.83
CA ILE A 134 -13.43 -3.43 -8.93
C ILE A 134 -14.00 -3.14 -10.32
N PRO A 135 -15.33 -3.05 -10.48
CA PRO A 135 -15.97 -2.96 -11.79
C PRO A 135 -15.48 -1.83 -12.70
N GLN A 136 -15.09 -0.69 -12.11
CA GLN A 136 -14.57 0.47 -12.84
C GLN A 136 -13.04 0.45 -13.03
N SER A 137 -12.37 -0.66 -12.69
CA SER A 137 -10.93 -0.76 -12.84
C SER A 137 -10.49 -0.59 -14.29
N ILE A 138 -9.47 0.25 -14.48
CA ILE A 138 -8.74 0.41 -15.75
C ILE A 138 -7.43 -0.37 -15.78
N MET A 139 -7.13 -1.09 -14.69
CA MET A 139 -5.96 -1.97 -14.62
C MET A 139 -6.10 -3.07 -15.69
N PRO A 140 -5.05 -3.37 -16.46
CA PRO A 140 -5.07 -4.50 -17.39
C PRO A 140 -5.16 -5.82 -16.63
N SER A 141 -5.77 -6.82 -17.26
CA SER A 141 -5.76 -8.21 -16.77
C SER A 141 -4.47 -8.91 -17.20
N TYR A 142 -4.00 -9.86 -16.40
CA TYR A 142 -2.79 -10.67 -16.65
C TYR A 142 -3.14 -12.17 -16.69
N PRO A 143 -4.07 -12.60 -17.56
CA PRO A 143 -4.51 -14.00 -17.61
C PRO A 143 -3.41 -14.98 -17.98
N GLU A 144 -2.32 -14.52 -18.63
CA GLU A 144 -1.13 -15.31 -18.97
C GLU A 144 -0.35 -15.79 -17.73
N MET A 145 -0.54 -15.16 -16.59
CA MET A 145 0.02 -15.60 -15.30
C MET A 145 -0.80 -16.72 -14.64
N PHE A 146 -1.83 -17.23 -15.32
CA PHE A 146 -2.75 -18.24 -14.80
C PHE A 146 -3.00 -19.38 -15.81
N ASN A 147 -3.52 -20.49 -15.32
CA ASN A 147 -3.96 -21.62 -16.13
C ASN A 147 -5.48 -21.59 -16.37
N GLY A 148 -6.01 -20.42 -16.74
CA GLY A 148 -7.40 -20.22 -17.12
C GLY A 148 -8.35 -19.83 -15.97
N SER A 149 -7.88 -19.84 -14.72
CA SER A 149 -8.65 -19.43 -13.52
C SER A 149 -7.73 -18.80 -12.50
N PRO A 150 -8.19 -17.83 -11.68
CA PRO A 150 -7.42 -17.29 -10.55
C PRO A 150 -7.06 -18.36 -9.51
N ASP A 151 -7.83 -19.44 -9.40
CA ASP A 151 -7.55 -20.58 -8.51
C ASP A 151 -6.40 -21.47 -9.02
N SER A 152 -5.92 -21.23 -10.22
CA SER A 152 -4.81 -21.97 -10.83
C SER A 152 -3.67 -21.02 -11.26
N PRO A 153 -3.06 -20.29 -10.31
CA PRO A 153 -1.99 -19.36 -10.60
C PRO A 153 -0.73 -20.10 -11.06
N ARG A 154 0.00 -19.48 -11.97
CA ARG A 154 1.36 -19.88 -12.33
C ARG A 154 2.35 -19.27 -11.34
N LEU A 155 3.59 -19.73 -11.40
CA LEU A 155 4.63 -19.26 -10.49
C LEU A 155 4.81 -17.73 -10.55
N ASP A 156 4.69 -17.12 -11.74
CA ASP A 156 4.80 -15.68 -11.93
C ASP A 156 3.75 -14.90 -11.09
N ALA A 157 2.50 -15.37 -11.03
CA ALA A 157 1.47 -14.73 -10.21
C ALA A 157 1.78 -14.86 -8.72
N LEU A 158 2.20 -16.05 -8.28
CA LEU A 158 2.55 -16.31 -6.88
C LEU A 158 3.75 -15.49 -6.43
N ASP A 159 4.79 -15.43 -7.25
CA ASP A 159 5.99 -14.63 -6.97
C ASP A 159 5.65 -13.13 -6.93
N LEU A 160 4.80 -12.65 -7.85
CA LEU A 160 4.34 -11.26 -7.85
C LEU A 160 3.55 -10.92 -6.58
N VAL A 161 2.63 -11.78 -6.15
CA VAL A 161 1.88 -11.60 -4.90
C VAL A 161 2.83 -11.60 -3.70
N ALA A 162 3.79 -12.53 -3.64
CA ALA A 162 4.79 -12.54 -2.58
C ALA A 162 5.58 -11.21 -2.51
N TYR A 163 5.93 -10.62 -3.66
CA TYR A 163 6.56 -9.31 -3.69
C TYR A 163 5.62 -8.20 -3.18
N LEU A 164 4.37 -8.17 -3.62
CA LEU A 164 3.39 -7.19 -3.14
C LEU A 164 3.19 -7.29 -1.62
N ASP A 165 3.16 -8.49 -1.07
CA ASP A 165 3.07 -8.73 0.37
C ASP A 165 4.34 -8.33 1.14
N SER A 166 5.47 -8.20 0.47
CA SER A 166 6.69 -7.69 1.10
C SER A 166 6.70 -6.17 1.28
N LEU A 167 5.89 -5.45 0.49
CA LEU A 167 5.88 -3.99 0.49
C LEU A 167 5.23 -3.43 1.76
N GLY A 168 6.00 -2.70 2.54
CA GLY A 168 5.60 -2.13 3.84
C GLY A 168 5.98 -2.99 5.04
N ARG A 169 6.47 -4.20 4.86
CA ARG A 169 6.91 -5.10 5.94
C ARG A 169 7.96 -4.46 6.87
N GLU A 170 8.91 -3.71 6.31
CA GLU A 170 9.91 -3.00 7.09
C GLU A 170 9.27 -2.05 8.11
N ARG A 171 8.21 -1.35 7.68
CA ARG A 171 7.48 -0.43 8.53
C ARG A 171 6.70 -1.15 9.62
N GLU A 172 6.03 -2.24 9.30
CA GLU A 172 5.34 -3.07 10.30
C GLU A 172 6.30 -3.64 11.35
N LEU A 173 7.49 -4.05 10.94
CA LEU A 173 8.52 -4.52 11.86
C LEU A 173 9.08 -3.41 12.75
N ALA A 174 9.16 -2.17 12.23
CA ALA A 174 9.63 -1.02 13.01
C ALA A 174 8.58 -0.52 14.00
N TRP A 175 7.32 -0.57 13.62
CA TRP A 175 6.17 -0.07 14.40
C TRP A 175 5.02 -1.08 14.42
N PRO A 176 5.15 -2.18 15.17
CA PRO A 176 4.14 -3.24 15.20
C PRO A 176 2.80 -2.78 15.81
N GLU A 177 2.80 -1.73 16.62
CA GLU A 177 1.60 -1.16 17.24
C GLU A 177 0.94 -0.07 16.37
N GLY A 178 1.47 0.17 15.16
CA GLY A 178 0.99 1.21 14.25
C GLY A 178 1.85 2.46 14.26
N ASP A 179 1.43 3.39 13.45
CA ASP A 179 2.20 4.57 13.07
C ASP A 179 1.88 5.75 13.98
N ASP A 180 2.49 5.80 15.15
CA ASP A 180 2.41 6.96 16.03
C ASP A 180 3.44 8.03 15.64
N LEU A 181 3.36 8.54 14.41
CA LEU A 181 4.17 9.69 13.97
C LEU A 181 3.66 11.02 14.53
N GLY A 182 3.18 11.05 15.78
CA GLY A 182 2.74 12.27 16.42
C GLY A 182 1.43 12.86 15.85
N LEU A 183 0.72 12.12 15.04
CA LEU A 183 -0.70 12.30 14.85
C LEU A 183 -1.33 11.75 16.14
N SER A 184 -1.33 12.58 17.19
CA SER A 184 -1.88 12.19 18.48
C SER A 184 -3.32 11.75 18.26
N LEU A 185 -3.54 10.44 18.47
CA LEU A 185 -4.89 9.91 18.59
C LEU A 185 -5.60 10.75 19.63
N THR A 186 -6.79 11.23 19.33
CA THR A 186 -7.63 11.89 20.31
C THR A 186 -7.95 10.92 21.45
N GLU A 187 -8.33 11.41 22.62
CA GLU A 187 -8.70 10.52 23.74
C GLU A 187 -9.82 9.55 23.36
N ASP A 188 -10.75 9.98 22.49
CA ASP A 188 -11.84 9.15 21.97
C ASP A 188 -11.33 8.02 21.05
N GLU A 189 -10.30 8.27 20.25
CA GLU A 189 -9.66 7.25 19.42
C GLU A 189 -8.95 6.19 20.26
N ARG A 190 -8.28 6.56 21.34
CA ARG A 190 -7.66 5.60 22.29
C ARG A 190 -8.70 4.78 23.06
N ALA A 191 -9.83 5.37 23.40
CA ALA A 191 -10.93 4.66 24.08
C ALA A 191 -11.56 3.58 23.16
N LEU A 192 -11.71 3.87 21.85
CA LEU A 192 -12.18 2.87 20.88
C LEU A 192 -11.16 1.73 20.66
N GLU A 193 -9.88 2.05 20.66
CA GLU A 193 -8.80 1.07 20.50
C GLU A 193 -8.81 0.07 21.68
N SER A 194 -9.09 0.52 22.90
CA SER A 194 -9.21 -0.35 24.07
C SER A 194 -10.41 -1.31 24.00
N LEU A 195 -11.52 -0.90 23.39
CA LEU A 195 -12.71 -1.73 23.22
C LEU A 195 -12.54 -2.81 22.13
N ASN A 196 -11.67 -2.57 21.15
CA ASN A 196 -11.37 -3.52 20.09
C ASN A 196 -10.33 -4.58 20.46
N SER A 197 -9.57 -4.38 21.55
CA SER A 197 -8.51 -5.31 21.98
C SER A 197 -9.02 -6.72 22.29
N ASP A 198 -10.24 -6.84 22.81
CA ASP A 198 -10.82 -8.14 23.20
C ASP A 198 -11.21 -8.99 21.97
N VAL A 199 -11.59 -8.35 20.86
CA VAL A 199 -11.90 -9.03 19.59
C VAL A 199 -10.61 -9.43 18.86
N ILE A 200 -9.55 -8.61 18.95
CA ILE A 200 -8.24 -8.86 18.36
C ILE A 200 -7.57 -10.07 19.01
N ASN A 201 -7.69 -10.23 20.33
CA ASN A 201 -7.08 -11.33 21.08
C ASN A 201 -7.72 -12.70 20.80
N ALA A 202 -8.91 -12.74 20.20
CA ALA A 202 -9.57 -13.98 19.81
C ALA A 202 -9.03 -14.59 18.49
N HIS A 203 -8.30 -13.82 17.69
CA HIS A 203 -7.79 -14.26 16.37
C HIS A 203 -6.34 -13.78 16.13
N PRO A 204 -5.33 -14.59 16.50
CA PRO A 204 -3.92 -14.17 16.52
C PRO A 204 -3.22 -14.11 15.17
N ALA A 205 -3.91 -14.20 14.05
CA ALA A 205 -3.26 -14.17 12.76
C ALA A 205 -3.28 -12.76 12.14
N LYS A 206 -2.11 -12.25 11.79
CA LYS A 206 -1.82 -11.03 11.01
C LYS A 206 -2.54 -9.77 11.51
N THR A 207 -2.08 -9.20 12.61
CA THR A 207 -2.59 -7.93 13.14
C THR A 207 -2.08 -6.76 12.32
N ARG A 208 -2.90 -6.26 11.38
CA ARG A 208 -2.76 -4.88 10.94
C ARG A 208 -3.30 -3.99 12.05
N PRO A 209 -2.62 -2.88 12.41
CA PRO A 209 -3.16 -1.94 13.38
C PRO A 209 -4.54 -1.48 12.93
N ARG A 210 -5.55 -1.72 13.76
CA ARG A 210 -6.89 -1.22 13.52
C ARG A 210 -6.90 0.27 13.80
N GLY A 211 -7.26 1.09 12.81
CA GLY A 211 -7.50 2.50 13.03
C GLY A 211 -8.90 2.71 13.60
N SER A 212 -9.08 3.78 14.38
CA SER A 212 -10.40 4.21 14.82
C SER A 212 -11.26 4.57 13.61
N ALA A 213 -12.41 3.91 13.48
CA ALA A 213 -13.33 4.18 12.40
C ALA A 213 -14.02 5.55 12.60
N PRO A 214 -14.17 6.37 11.55
CA PRO A 214 -14.93 7.61 11.64
C PRO A 214 -16.39 7.31 11.93
N ALA A 215 -17.06 8.20 12.68
CA ALA A 215 -18.49 8.10 12.89
C ALA A 215 -19.24 8.29 11.56
N LEU A 216 -20.18 7.38 11.27
CA LEU A 216 -21.03 7.48 10.09
C LEU A 216 -22.21 8.44 10.39
N ASN A 217 -22.27 9.53 9.65
CA ASN A 217 -23.33 10.52 9.74
C ASN A 217 -24.60 10.06 9.01
N GLU A 218 -25.74 10.67 9.31
CA GLU A 218 -27.01 10.36 8.61
C GLU A 218 -27.07 11.01 7.21
N THR A 219 -26.31 12.06 6.98
CA THR A 219 -26.24 12.75 5.69
C THR A 219 -25.21 12.08 4.81
N GLY A 220 -25.69 11.50 3.69
CA GLY A 220 -24.80 10.95 2.67
C GLY A 220 -23.99 12.03 1.94
N GLY A 221 -22.91 11.59 1.28
CA GLY A 221 -22.04 12.43 0.46
C GLY A 221 -22.23 12.17 -1.03
N GLU A 222 -21.57 12.95 -1.85
CA GLU A 222 -21.39 12.67 -3.28
C GLU A 222 -20.02 11.99 -3.52
N PRO A 223 -19.94 10.93 -4.34
CA PRO A 223 -21.05 10.26 -5.05
C PRO A 223 -22.04 9.55 -4.12
N SER A 224 -23.22 9.22 -4.64
CA SER A 224 -24.27 8.52 -3.85
C SER A 224 -23.80 7.15 -3.34
N GLY A 225 -24.38 6.68 -2.24
CA GLY A 225 -24.08 5.34 -1.70
C GLY A 225 -24.28 4.23 -2.76
N GLN A 226 -25.33 4.32 -3.57
CA GLN A 226 -25.58 3.37 -4.66
C GLN A 226 -24.47 3.36 -5.71
N GLN A 227 -23.96 4.51 -6.10
CA GLN A 227 -22.85 4.59 -7.04
C GLN A 227 -21.57 4.00 -6.43
N LEU A 228 -21.27 4.35 -5.19
CA LEU A 228 -20.12 3.80 -4.46
C LEU A 228 -20.21 2.28 -4.30
N TRP A 229 -21.43 1.77 -4.05
CA TRP A 229 -21.68 0.33 -3.99
C TRP A 229 -21.36 -0.36 -5.31
N GLN A 230 -21.90 0.17 -6.41
CA GLN A 230 -21.64 -0.38 -7.74
C GLN A 230 -20.16 -0.36 -8.11
N ASP A 231 -19.45 0.72 -7.77
CA ASP A 231 -18.07 0.90 -8.17
C ASP A 231 -17.09 0.06 -7.33
N ASN A 232 -17.41 -0.21 -6.05
CA ASN A 232 -16.44 -0.76 -5.11
C ASN A 232 -16.88 -2.09 -4.45
N CYS A 233 -18.16 -2.34 -4.29
CA CYS A 233 -18.66 -3.45 -3.47
C CYS A 233 -19.30 -4.58 -4.31
N SER A 234 -20.00 -4.20 -5.41
CA SER A 234 -20.78 -5.14 -6.21
C SER A 234 -19.94 -6.24 -6.87
N GLY A 235 -18.64 -6.04 -7.06
CA GLY A 235 -17.72 -7.05 -7.60
C GLY A 235 -17.70 -8.34 -6.77
N CYS A 236 -17.78 -8.21 -5.46
CA CYS A 236 -17.81 -9.33 -4.53
C CYS A 236 -19.23 -9.60 -4.01
N HIS A 237 -19.94 -8.55 -3.56
CA HIS A 237 -21.23 -8.69 -2.89
C HIS A 237 -22.44 -8.75 -3.84
N GLY A 238 -22.26 -8.55 -5.15
CA GLY A 238 -23.36 -8.45 -6.10
C GLY A 238 -24.07 -7.08 -6.07
N ILE A 239 -24.87 -6.80 -7.09
CA ILE A 239 -25.59 -5.52 -7.23
C ILE A 239 -26.62 -5.34 -6.10
N GLU A 240 -27.27 -6.44 -5.70
CA GLU A 240 -28.30 -6.47 -4.67
C GLU A 240 -27.77 -6.87 -3.29
N GLY A 241 -26.45 -7.08 -3.13
CA GLY A 241 -25.84 -7.45 -1.85
C GLY A 241 -26.01 -8.91 -1.43
N ARG A 242 -26.31 -9.81 -2.38
CA ARG A 242 -26.59 -11.25 -2.10
C ARG A 242 -25.33 -12.10 -1.96
N GLY A 243 -24.13 -11.52 -2.06
CA GLY A 243 -22.89 -12.28 -2.07
C GLY A 243 -22.62 -13.01 -3.39
N ASP A 244 -23.31 -12.65 -4.46
CA ASP A 244 -23.29 -13.28 -5.78
C ASP A 244 -22.56 -12.46 -6.85
N GLY A 245 -21.65 -11.59 -6.43
CA GLY A 245 -20.82 -10.81 -7.34
C GLY A 245 -19.91 -11.68 -8.21
N PRO A 246 -19.42 -11.14 -9.34
CA PRO A 246 -18.60 -11.89 -10.31
C PRO A 246 -17.31 -12.47 -9.73
N ALA A 247 -16.80 -11.92 -8.65
CA ALA A 247 -15.61 -12.43 -7.94
C ALA A 247 -15.96 -13.36 -6.76
N ALA A 248 -17.23 -13.45 -6.36
CA ALA A 248 -17.66 -14.12 -5.12
C ALA A 248 -17.18 -15.57 -5.02
N SER A 249 -17.26 -16.32 -6.11
CA SER A 249 -16.93 -17.74 -6.15
C SER A 249 -15.43 -18.05 -6.01
N TRP A 250 -14.58 -17.04 -6.03
CA TRP A 250 -13.13 -17.19 -5.92
C TRP A 250 -12.59 -16.84 -4.52
N PHE A 251 -13.47 -16.54 -3.57
CA PHE A 251 -13.05 -16.19 -2.21
C PHE A 251 -13.50 -17.24 -1.19
N GLU A 252 -12.60 -17.52 -0.24
CA GLU A 252 -12.85 -18.39 0.89
C GLU A 252 -12.53 -17.65 2.22
N PRO A 253 -13.52 -17.35 3.07
CA PRO A 253 -14.95 -17.62 2.87
C PRO A 253 -15.55 -16.71 1.79
N PRO A 254 -16.64 -17.16 1.13
CA PRO A 254 -17.34 -16.35 0.14
C PRO A 254 -18.01 -15.13 0.81
N PRO A 255 -18.27 -14.06 0.04
CA PRO A 255 -19.04 -12.92 0.55
C PRO A 255 -20.41 -13.35 1.07
N VAL A 256 -20.79 -12.83 2.24
CA VAL A 256 -22.08 -13.12 2.85
C VAL A 256 -23.23 -12.43 2.12
N ASP A 257 -24.44 -13.02 2.19
CA ASP A 257 -25.67 -12.35 1.78
C ASP A 257 -26.03 -11.26 2.79
N LEU A 258 -25.85 -10.00 2.40
CA LEU A 258 -26.12 -8.85 3.24
C LEU A 258 -27.62 -8.54 3.37
N THR A 259 -28.47 -9.11 2.51
CA THR A 259 -29.92 -8.90 2.54
C THR A 259 -30.59 -9.60 3.73
N GLU A 260 -29.95 -10.63 4.25
CA GLU A 260 -30.43 -11.40 5.39
C GLU A 260 -30.02 -10.80 6.76
N HIS A 261 -29.13 -9.81 6.78
CA HIS A 261 -28.50 -9.27 7.99
C HIS A 261 -28.71 -7.77 8.10
N ARG A 262 -28.94 -7.30 9.33
CA ARG A 262 -28.93 -5.87 9.64
C ARG A 262 -27.75 -5.57 10.54
N TYR A 263 -26.84 -4.76 10.03
CA TYR A 263 -25.65 -4.37 10.76
C TYR A 263 -25.88 -3.05 11.50
N ARG A 264 -25.34 -2.94 12.71
CA ARG A 264 -25.30 -1.67 13.44
C ARG A 264 -24.31 -0.73 12.74
N ARG A 265 -24.58 0.58 12.78
CA ARG A 265 -23.74 1.59 12.09
C ARG A 265 -22.31 1.64 12.58
N ASP A 266 -22.09 1.47 13.89
CA ASP A 266 -20.75 1.39 14.47
C ASP A 266 -19.95 0.18 13.96
N LEU A 267 -20.61 -0.97 13.83
CA LEU A 267 -20.00 -2.16 13.23
C LEU A 267 -19.72 -1.97 11.74
N LEU A 268 -20.63 -1.35 10.99
CA LEU A 268 -20.37 -1.02 9.57
C LEU A 268 -19.20 -0.05 9.43
N ALA A 269 -19.11 0.95 10.30
CA ALA A 269 -17.96 1.86 10.32
C ALA A 269 -16.64 1.11 10.51
N ASP A 270 -16.60 0.19 11.47
CA ASP A 270 -15.41 -0.63 11.72
C ASP A 270 -15.08 -1.54 10.54
N ILE A 271 -16.08 -2.21 9.96
CA ILE A 271 -15.90 -3.07 8.77
C ILE A 271 -15.36 -2.26 7.59
N PHE A 272 -15.92 -1.10 7.31
CA PHE A 272 -15.46 -0.26 6.20
C PHE A 272 -14.04 0.27 6.45
N TRP A 273 -13.73 0.63 7.68
CA TRP A 273 -12.44 1.22 8.02
C TRP A 273 -11.31 0.20 8.15
N ASN A 274 -11.60 -0.98 8.69
CA ASN A 274 -10.62 -1.99 9.01
C ASN A 274 -10.69 -3.24 8.13
N GLY A 275 -11.76 -3.40 7.35
CA GLY A 275 -12.05 -4.66 6.66
C GLY A 275 -12.54 -5.73 7.62
N VAL A 276 -12.72 -6.95 7.10
CA VAL A 276 -13.09 -8.13 7.91
C VAL A 276 -11.90 -9.07 7.97
N TYR A 277 -11.40 -9.25 9.16
CA TYR A 277 -10.24 -10.06 9.41
C TYR A 277 -10.42 -11.53 9.02
N GLY A 278 -9.40 -12.14 8.42
CA GLY A 278 -9.46 -13.53 7.95
C GLY A 278 -10.30 -13.73 6.68
N THR A 279 -10.72 -12.65 6.03
CA THR A 279 -11.47 -12.68 4.76
C THR A 279 -10.83 -11.75 3.73
N SER A 280 -11.29 -11.86 2.49
CA SER A 280 -10.91 -10.95 1.41
C SER A 280 -11.66 -9.60 1.42
N MET A 281 -12.48 -9.30 2.45
CA MET A 281 -13.11 -7.99 2.62
C MET A 281 -12.08 -6.93 3.03
N PRO A 282 -11.73 -6.00 2.15
CA PRO A 282 -10.66 -5.04 2.40
C PRO A 282 -11.11 -3.85 3.25
N ALA A 283 -10.13 -3.14 3.80
CA ALA A 283 -10.34 -1.80 4.37
C ALA A 283 -10.56 -0.76 3.26
N TRP A 284 -11.48 0.17 3.48
CA TRP A 284 -11.87 1.24 2.56
C TRP A 284 -11.50 2.63 3.11
N ARG A 285 -10.30 2.75 3.70
CA ARG A 285 -9.78 4.00 4.28
C ARG A 285 -9.54 5.11 3.26
N ASP A 286 -9.55 4.76 1.99
CA ASP A 286 -9.44 5.70 0.88
C ASP A 286 -10.75 6.42 0.55
N LEU A 287 -11.88 5.95 1.08
CA LEU A 287 -13.14 6.66 1.02
C LEU A 287 -13.26 7.69 2.13
N ALA A 288 -13.75 8.87 1.78
CA ALA A 288 -14.02 9.91 2.77
C ALA A 288 -15.13 9.48 3.77
N PRO A 289 -15.14 9.95 5.02
CA PRO A 289 -16.20 9.61 6.00
C PRO A 289 -17.63 9.83 5.48
N ALA A 290 -17.86 10.89 4.69
CA ALA A 290 -19.15 11.15 4.05
C ALA A 290 -19.54 10.06 3.04
N GLN A 291 -18.57 9.53 2.29
CA GLN A 291 -18.79 8.43 1.34
C GLN A 291 -19.08 7.11 2.06
N LEU A 292 -18.36 6.80 3.15
CA LEU A 292 -18.66 5.64 4.00
C LEU A 292 -20.05 5.76 4.62
N SER A 293 -20.45 6.98 5.03
CA SER A 293 -21.79 7.25 5.54
C SER A 293 -22.88 7.05 4.47
N ALA A 294 -22.61 7.41 3.22
CA ALA A 294 -23.51 7.17 2.09
C ALA A 294 -23.65 5.67 1.79
N LEU A 295 -22.54 4.92 1.84
CA LEU A 295 -22.57 3.45 1.68
C LEU A 295 -23.38 2.76 2.77
N ALA A 296 -23.32 3.22 4.01
CA ALA A 296 -24.06 2.64 5.12
C ALA A 296 -25.58 2.86 5.04
N GLN A 297 -26.09 3.55 4.02
CA GLN A 297 -27.51 3.79 3.76
C GLN A 297 -28.08 2.91 2.65
N VAL A 298 -27.23 2.22 1.90
CA VAL A 298 -27.61 1.29 0.83
C VAL A 298 -27.95 -0.07 1.40
#